data_bffe89a6afb03c0d425b58a03555ad1a
#
_entry.id   bffe89a6afb03c0d425b58a03555ad1a
#
_cell.length_a   1.000
_cell.length_b   1.000
_cell.length_c   1.000
_cell.angle_alpha   90.00
_cell.angle_beta   90.00
_cell.angle_gamma   90.00
#
_symmetry.space_group_name_H-M   'P 1'
#
loop_
_entity.id
_entity.type
_entity.pdbx_description
1 polymer ?
#
loop_
_entity_poly.entity_id
_entity_poly.type
_entity_poly.pdbx_seq_one_letter_code
_entity_poly.pdbx_strand_id
1 'polypeptide(L)'
;MPAFAPVPVSAPAAGPVGVGTPEHRPDARSDSTRSVLLIAAVALLGVVALTVAVVMFSKPRPVDTSETAAGVGAAVPDGAPETPVSTCGPLQAAIGPLTMRQKLAQLLMVGVTDIADARSVVRDHNVGGIFIASWSDLSMLQDGSLRELQVAPAALPLAVSVDEEGGRVQRLKSLLGAQPSARELAQQSSAEQVYQIAKDRGTKMRSFGLTIDFAPDVDITDAPDNTVIGDRSFGNDATTVVEYAGAYARGLRDAGLLPVLKHFPGHGRATGDSHVGSVTTPPLSELKTSDLIPYRELSTAKPVGVMVGHMQVPDLTDGLPASMSAAVYRLLRDGGYGGPPFTGPVFTDDLSSMGAITQYYSVPEAVLVSLKAGADVALWVSTAEVPAVLDRLELAVASQELTIDRVDEALKSVAVMKNPQLAC
;
A
#
# COMPACT_ATOMS: atom_id res chain seq x y z
N MET A 1 42.33 -24.46 -41.43
CA MET A 1 42.31 -23.53 -40.28
C MET A 1 42.19 -24.33 -39.04
N PRO A 2 43.12 -24.29 -38.09
CA PRO A 2 43.18 -25.25 -36.98
C PRO A 2 42.25 -24.88 -35.82
N ALA A 3 41.64 -25.91 -35.24
CA ALA A 3 40.79 -25.87 -34.05
C ALA A 3 41.64 -25.66 -32.78
N PHE A 4 41.18 -24.78 -31.90
CA PHE A 4 41.77 -24.57 -30.58
C PHE A 4 41.10 -25.56 -29.58
N ALA A 5 41.96 -26.30 -28.89
CA ALA A 5 41.54 -27.17 -27.75
C ALA A 5 41.46 -26.39 -26.46
N PRO A 6 40.57 -26.77 -25.50
CA PRO A 6 40.46 -26.10 -24.21
C PRO A 6 41.55 -26.50 -23.23
N VAL A 7 42.03 -25.53 -22.43
CA VAL A 7 43.01 -25.72 -21.36
C VAL A 7 42.30 -26.21 -20.08
N PRO A 8 42.86 -27.19 -19.33
CA PRO A 8 42.23 -27.64 -18.07
C PRO A 8 42.56 -26.68 -16.91
N VAL A 9 41.54 -26.36 -16.11
CA VAL A 9 41.65 -25.61 -14.87
C VAL A 9 41.91 -26.61 -13.74
N SER A 10 43.04 -26.42 -13.02
CA SER A 10 43.41 -27.20 -11.85
C SER A 10 42.63 -26.77 -10.61
N ALA A 11 42.07 -27.75 -9.89
CA ALA A 11 41.42 -27.54 -8.57
C ALA A 11 42.48 -27.41 -7.45
N PRO A 12 42.26 -26.59 -6.41
CA PRO A 12 43.16 -26.55 -5.26
C PRO A 12 42.88 -27.67 -4.28
N ALA A 13 43.99 -28.20 -3.71
CA ALA A 13 44.03 -29.31 -2.76
C ALA A 13 43.42 -28.98 -1.41
N ALA A 14 42.68 -29.94 -0.84
CA ALA A 14 42.13 -29.91 0.52
C ALA A 14 43.23 -30.21 1.55
N GLY A 15 43.40 -29.34 2.55
CA GLY A 15 44.20 -29.60 3.74
C GLY A 15 43.35 -30.29 4.85
N PRO A 16 44.02 -30.98 5.82
CA PRO A 16 43.34 -31.89 6.75
C PRO A 16 42.65 -31.17 7.90
N VAL A 17 41.42 -31.64 8.19
CA VAL A 17 40.56 -31.18 9.30
C VAL A 17 41.10 -31.84 10.61
N GLY A 18 41.48 -30.99 11.59
CA GLY A 18 41.78 -31.42 12.94
C GLY A 18 40.51 -31.67 13.77
N VAL A 19 40.43 -32.85 14.38
CA VAL A 19 39.34 -33.23 15.31
C VAL A 19 39.69 -32.69 16.69
N GLY A 20 38.93 -31.75 17.19
CA GLY A 20 38.97 -31.23 18.57
C GLY A 20 37.80 -31.78 19.39
N THR A 21 38.10 -32.47 20.48
CA THR A 21 37.14 -33.01 21.45
C THR A 21 36.49 -31.88 22.27
N PRO A 22 35.20 -31.96 22.67
CA PRO A 22 34.54 -30.94 23.47
C PRO A 22 34.89 -31.08 24.97
N GLU A 23 35.39 -30.01 25.57
CA GLU A 23 35.52 -29.85 27.02
C GLU A 23 34.18 -29.51 27.65
N HIS A 24 33.89 -30.24 28.70
CA HIS A 24 32.72 -30.12 29.57
C HIS A 24 32.84 -28.84 30.44
N ARG A 25 31.82 -27.97 30.45
CA ARG A 25 31.67 -26.90 31.48
C ARG A 25 30.33 -27.11 32.22
N PRO A 26 30.35 -26.91 33.56
CA PRO A 26 29.18 -27.22 34.37
C PRO A 26 28.10 -26.12 34.36
N ASP A 27 26.86 -26.56 34.55
CA ASP A 27 25.64 -25.81 34.70
C ASP A 27 25.67 -24.74 35.79
N ALA A 28 25.36 -23.51 35.44
CA ALA A 28 24.96 -22.48 36.39
C ALA A 28 23.41 -22.27 36.21
N ARG A 29 22.62 -22.90 37.06
CA ARG A 29 21.21 -22.56 37.26
C ARG A 29 21.16 -21.23 38.02
N SER A 30 20.58 -20.18 37.44
CA SER A 30 20.25 -18.94 38.13
C SER A 30 18.75 -18.83 38.35
N ASP A 31 18.41 -18.59 39.60
CA ASP A 31 17.10 -18.30 40.16
C ASP A 31 16.41 -17.09 39.47
N SER A 32 15.53 -17.32 38.52
CA SER A 32 14.72 -16.25 37.92
C SER A 32 13.23 -16.27 38.31
N THR A 33 12.84 -17.18 39.23
CA THR A 33 11.42 -17.39 39.56
C THR A 33 10.88 -16.49 40.71
N ARG A 34 11.74 -15.74 41.39
CA ARG A 34 11.31 -14.86 42.52
C ARG A 34 10.99 -13.41 42.13
N SER A 35 11.44 -12.93 40.97
CA SER A 35 11.20 -11.54 40.55
C SER A 35 9.88 -11.31 39.82
N VAL A 36 9.27 -12.34 39.26
CA VAL A 36 8.01 -12.21 38.49
C VAL A 36 6.78 -12.12 39.38
N LEU A 37 6.84 -12.66 40.61
CA LEU A 37 5.68 -12.64 41.56
C LEU A 37 5.52 -11.31 42.29
N LEU A 38 6.52 -10.45 42.37
CA LEU A 38 6.43 -9.14 43.05
C LEU A 38 5.84 -8.04 42.16
N ILE A 39 5.94 -8.15 40.85
CA ILE A 39 5.41 -7.15 39.91
C ILE A 39 3.89 -7.33 39.70
N ALA A 40 3.36 -8.55 39.81
CA ALA A 40 1.95 -8.82 39.67
C ALA A 40 1.11 -8.34 40.85
N ALA A 41 1.68 -8.25 42.05
CA ALA A 41 0.95 -7.83 43.24
C ALA A 41 0.77 -6.30 43.36
N VAL A 42 1.62 -5.51 42.77
CA VAL A 42 1.52 -4.04 42.79
C VAL A 42 0.54 -3.52 41.74
N ALA A 43 0.36 -4.23 40.62
CA ALA A 43 -0.59 -3.85 39.57
C ALA A 43 -2.07 -4.08 39.99
N LEU A 44 -2.35 -5.07 40.85
CA LEU A 44 -3.71 -5.38 41.29
C LEU A 44 -4.25 -4.40 42.34
N LEU A 45 -3.40 -3.76 43.13
CA LEU A 45 -3.80 -2.76 44.14
C LEU A 45 -4.07 -1.37 43.51
N GLY A 46 -3.52 -1.06 42.35
CA GLY A 46 -3.78 0.20 41.65
C GLY A 46 -5.16 0.27 41.00
N VAL A 47 -5.71 -0.85 40.54
CA VAL A 47 -6.99 -0.90 39.81
C VAL A 47 -8.17 -0.81 40.79
N VAL A 48 -8.06 -1.32 42.02
CA VAL A 48 -9.13 -1.25 43.04
C VAL A 48 -9.29 0.14 43.64
N ALA A 49 -8.19 0.95 43.69
CA ALA A 49 -8.27 2.32 44.21
C ALA A 49 -8.89 3.32 43.20
N LEU A 50 -8.84 3.04 41.88
CA LEU A 50 -9.42 3.93 40.88
C LEU A 50 -10.93 3.71 40.69
N THR A 51 -11.43 2.53 40.95
CA THR A 51 -12.88 2.20 40.84
C THR A 51 -13.71 2.75 42.02
N VAL A 52 -13.15 2.95 43.22
CA VAL A 52 -13.86 3.52 44.36
C VAL A 52 -13.98 5.04 44.27
N ALA A 53 -13.07 5.75 43.57
CA ALA A 53 -13.13 7.20 43.46
C ALA A 53 -14.19 7.72 42.47
N VAL A 54 -14.63 6.92 41.50
CA VAL A 54 -15.60 7.33 40.45
C VAL A 54 -17.07 7.21 40.96
N VAL A 55 -17.36 6.39 42.00
CA VAL A 55 -18.70 6.18 42.47
C VAL A 55 -19.18 7.24 43.53
N MET A 56 -18.27 8.06 44.07
CA MET A 56 -18.59 9.01 45.14
C MET A 56 -19.00 10.42 44.71
N PHE A 57 -19.01 10.75 43.41
CA PHE A 57 -19.25 12.13 42.93
C PHE A 57 -20.48 12.33 42.03
N SER A 58 -21.43 11.40 42.00
CA SER A 58 -22.64 11.58 41.20
C SER A 58 -23.87 11.72 42.13
N LYS A 59 -24.15 12.94 42.57
CA LYS A 59 -25.47 13.26 43.15
C LYS A 59 -26.34 13.93 42.09
N PRO A 60 -27.58 13.46 41.85
CA PRO A 60 -28.52 14.12 40.94
C PRO A 60 -29.09 15.40 41.54
N ARG A 61 -29.23 16.47 40.73
CA ARG A 61 -29.96 17.67 41.08
C ARG A 61 -31.47 17.49 40.86
N PRO A 62 -32.32 18.03 41.71
CA PRO A 62 -33.76 18.00 41.52
C PRO A 62 -34.21 18.93 40.42
N VAL A 63 -35.16 18.49 39.62
CA VAL A 63 -35.88 19.27 38.60
C VAL A 63 -37.06 19.93 39.31
N ASP A 64 -37.17 21.27 39.21
CA ASP A 64 -38.28 22.07 39.70
C ASP A 64 -39.34 22.14 38.59
N THR A 65 -40.54 21.64 38.94
CA THR A 65 -41.73 21.75 38.11
C THR A 65 -42.61 22.86 38.66
N SER A 66 -42.78 23.95 37.92
CA SER A 66 -43.92 24.86 38.12
C SER A 66 -44.57 25.20 36.77
N GLU A 67 -45.82 24.77 36.69
CA GLU A 67 -46.80 25.08 35.64
C GLU A 67 -47.04 26.59 35.48
N THR A 68 -47.23 27.00 34.25
CA THR A 68 -48.35 27.91 33.94
C THR A 68 -48.76 27.79 32.49
N ALA A 69 -50.01 27.46 32.28
CA ALA A 69 -50.67 27.41 30.99
C ALA A 69 -51.05 28.84 30.51
N ALA A 70 -50.79 29.12 29.25
CA ALA A 70 -51.59 30.10 28.48
C ALA A 70 -51.43 29.76 26.98
N GLY A 71 -52.53 29.35 26.37
CA GLY A 71 -52.58 29.07 24.94
C GLY A 71 -52.66 30.33 24.13
N VAL A 72 -51.98 30.35 23.02
CA VAL A 72 -52.33 31.10 21.80
C VAL A 72 -51.87 30.29 20.61
N GLY A 73 -52.79 29.93 19.74
CA GLY A 73 -52.46 29.27 18.46
C GLY A 73 -51.68 30.21 17.56
N ALA A 74 -50.60 29.70 17.04
CA ALA A 74 -49.90 30.29 15.91
C ALA A 74 -49.55 29.21 14.91
N ALA A 75 -49.86 29.48 13.67
CA ALA A 75 -49.65 28.65 12.48
C ALA A 75 -48.22 28.13 12.40
N VAL A 76 -48.07 26.84 12.03
CA VAL A 76 -46.82 26.23 11.62
C VAL A 76 -46.41 26.86 10.29
N PRO A 77 -45.22 27.46 10.16
CA PRO A 77 -44.69 27.77 8.85
C PRO A 77 -44.14 26.48 8.26
N ASP A 78 -44.79 26.03 7.21
CA ASP A 78 -44.28 25.02 6.27
C ASP A 78 -42.93 25.52 5.69
N GLY A 79 -41.91 24.60 5.65
CA GLY A 79 -40.72 24.82 4.84
C GLY A 79 -39.50 25.36 5.56
N ALA A 80 -38.89 24.59 6.47
CA ALA A 80 -37.44 24.67 6.60
C ALA A 80 -36.83 24.11 5.30
N PRO A 81 -35.87 24.79 4.63
CA PRO A 81 -35.21 24.23 3.48
C PRO A 81 -34.46 22.98 3.97
N GLU A 82 -34.88 21.81 3.50
CA GLU A 82 -34.05 20.61 3.56
C GLU A 82 -32.76 20.96 2.82
N THR A 83 -31.68 21.11 3.54
CA THR A 83 -30.34 21.12 2.94
C THR A 83 -30.27 19.86 2.10
N PRO A 84 -30.00 19.95 0.78
CA PRO A 84 -29.86 18.77 -0.03
C PRO A 84 -28.67 18.00 0.55
N VAL A 85 -28.94 16.90 1.22
CA VAL A 85 -27.95 15.86 1.49
C VAL A 85 -27.55 15.43 0.09
N SER A 86 -26.37 15.84 -0.37
CA SER A 86 -25.76 15.36 -1.60
C SER A 86 -25.53 13.87 -1.43
N THR A 87 -26.56 13.10 -1.62
CA THR A 87 -26.47 11.65 -1.64
C THR A 87 -25.77 11.27 -2.92
N CYS A 88 -24.51 10.83 -2.82
CA CYS A 88 -23.81 10.14 -3.91
C CYS A 88 -24.53 8.83 -4.22
N GLY A 89 -25.73 8.92 -4.79
CA GLY A 89 -26.63 7.79 -4.99
C GLY A 89 -25.96 6.57 -5.64
N PRO A 90 -25.22 6.73 -6.77
CA PRO A 90 -24.56 5.59 -7.41
C PRO A 90 -23.48 4.94 -6.53
N LEU A 91 -22.66 5.74 -5.85
CA LEU A 91 -21.65 5.22 -4.92
C LEU A 91 -22.31 4.48 -3.75
N GLN A 92 -23.30 5.10 -3.11
CA GLN A 92 -24.01 4.49 -2.00
C GLN A 92 -24.74 3.20 -2.41
N ALA A 93 -25.30 3.14 -3.61
CA ALA A 93 -25.92 1.94 -4.15
C ALA A 93 -24.90 0.80 -4.36
N ALA A 94 -23.66 1.13 -4.73
CA ALA A 94 -22.60 0.15 -4.95
C ALA A 94 -22.01 -0.38 -3.63
N ILE A 95 -21.77 0.48 -2.63
CA ILE A 95 -21.02 0.10 -1.42
C ILE A 95 -21.91 -0.07 -0.18
N GLY A 96 -23.12 0.52 -0.17
CA GLY A 96 -24.05 0.45 0.97
C GLY A 96 -24.50 -0.97 1.35
N PRO A 97 -24.78 -1.87 0.39
CA PRO A 97 -25.16 -3.25 0.68
C PRO A 97 -24.05 -4.14 1.26
N LEU A 98 -22.77 -3.71 1.20
CA LEU A 98 -21.64 -4.52 1.65
C LEU A 98 -21.64 -4.66 3.17
N THR A 99 -21.43 -5.89 3.65
CA THR A 99 -21.11 -6.14 5.06
C THR A 99 -19.78 -5.50 5.44
N MET A 100 -19.49 -5.29 6.72
CA MET A 100 -18.22 -4.73 7.17
C MET A 100 -17.03 -5.57 6.66
N ARG A 101 -17.09 -6.90 6.77
CA ARG A 101 -16.06 -7.78 6.23
C ARG A 101 -15.85 -7.60 4.73
N GLN A 102 -16.91 -7.45 3.96
CA GLN A 102 -16.79 -7.18 2.52
C GLN A 102 -16.20 -5.79 2.24
N LYS A 103 -16.58 -4.75 2.99
CA LYS A 103 -15.98 -3.42 2.89
C LYS A 103 -14.46 -3.48 3.15
N LEU A 104 -14.04 -4.16 4.22
CA LEU A 104 -12.64 -4.35 4.57
C LEU A 104 -11.89 -5.13 3.49
N ALA A 105 -12.49 -6.20 2.96
CA ALA A 105 -11.89 -6.99 1.88
C ALA A 105 -11.65 -6.19 0.60
N GLN A 106 -12.48 -5.19 0.31
CA GLN A 106 -12.28 -4.30 -0.85
C GLN A 106 -11.03 -3.41 -0.73
N LEU A 107 -10.48 -3.23 0.47
CA LEU A 107 -9.25 -2.46 0.71
C LEU A 107 -7.97 -3.31 0.56
N LEU A 108 -8.10 -4.59 0.21
CA LEU A 108 -7.00 -5.55 0.13
C LEU A 108 -6.64 -5.86 -1.31
N MET A 109 -5.34 -5.90 -1.58
CA MET A 109 -4.75 -6.35 -2.84
C MET A 109 -3.69 -7.40 -2.56
N VAL A 110 -3.85 -8.60 -3.13
CA VAL A 110 -3.06 -9.77 -2.73
C VAL A 110 -2.41 -10.46 -3.91
N GLY A 111 -1.15 -10.89 -3.75
CA GLY A 111 -0.45 -11.67 -4.76
C GLY A 111 -1.08 -13.05 -4.91
N VAL A 112 -1.29 -13.49 -6.17
CA VAL A 112 -1.86 -14.78 -6.49
C VAL A 112 -0.88 -15.66 -7.25
N THR A 113 -0.97 -16.98 -7.07
CA THR A 113 -0.10 -17.95 -7.75
C THR A 113 -0.66 -18.37 -9.11
N ASP A 114 -1.97 -18.58 -9.21
CA ASP A 114 -2.66 -19.03 -10.41
C ASP A 114 -4.15 -18.65 -10.36
N ILE A 115 -4.91 -19.09 -11.37
CA ILE A 115 -6.35 -18.78 -11.45
C ILE A 115 -7.18 -19.49 -10.38
N ALA A 116 -6.74 -20.65 -9.85
CA ALA A 116 -7.47 -21.36 -8.80
C ALA A 116 -7.36 -20.60 -7.48
N ASP A 117 -6.15 -20.13 -7.15
CA ASP A 117 -5.86 -19.26 -6.01
C ASP A 117 -6.62 -17.93 -6.12
N ALA A 118 -6.58 -17.27 -7.30
CA ALA A 118 -7.34 -16.04 -7.56
C ALA A 118 -8.86 -16.25 -7.38
N ARG A 119 -9.42 -17.34 -7.90
CA ARG A 119 -10.85 -17.67 -7.73
C ARG A 119 -11.22 -17.90 -6.28
N SER A 120 -10.37 -18.61 -5.53
CA SER A 120 -10.63 -18.87 -4.10
C SER A 120 -10.67 -17.55 -3.33
N VAL A 121 -9.62 -16.74 -3.42
CA VAL A 121 -9.54 -15.51 -2.61
C VAL A 121 -10.63 -14.49 -2.97
N VAL A 122 -11.02 -14.40 -4.23
CA VAL A 122 -12.09 -13.48 -4.69
C VAL A 122 -13.47 -13.99 -4.26
N ARG A 123 -13.77 -15.29 -4.43
CA ARG A 123 -15.11 -15.85 -4.13
C ARG A 123 -15.34 -16.02 -2.64
N ASP A 124 -14.33 -16.51 -1.91
CA ASP A 124 -14.46 -16.87 -0.51
C ASP A 124 -14.31 -15.65 0.41
N HIS A 125 -13.52 -14.64 -0.01
CA HIS A 125 -13.19 -13.49 0.83
C HIS A 125 -13.58 -12.13 0.23
N ASN A 126 -13.97 -12.06 -1.06
CA ASN A 126 -14.35 -10.81 -1.74
C ASN A 126 -13.24 -9.74 -1.76
N VAL A 127 -11.97 -10.15 -1.88
CA VAL A 127 -10.85 -9.20 -1.95
C VAL A 127 -11.04 -8.20 -3.09
N GLY A 128 -10.63 -6.96 -2.84
CA GLY A 128 -10.81 -5.86 -3.79
C GLY A 128 -9.90 -5.96 -5.00
N GLY A 129 -8.72 -6.56 -4.86
CA GLY A 129 -7.75 -6.67 -5.93
C GLY A 129 -6.83 -7.88 -5.81
N ILE A 130 -6.25 -8.27 -6.94
CA ILE A 130 -5.17 -9.25 -7.01
C ILE A 130 -3.94 -8.64 -7.68
N PHE A 131 -2.78 -9.14 -7.32
CA PHE A 131 -1.48 -8.73 -7.85
C PHE A 131 -0.83 -9.89 -8.60
N ILE A 132 -0.38 -9.63 -9.82
CA ILE A 132 0.35 -10.57 -10.67
C ILE A 132 1.84 -10.43 -10.38
N ALA A 133 2.38 -11.41 -9.68
CA ALA A 133 3.78 -11.44 -9.26
C ALA A 133 4.68 -12.15 -10.28
N SER A 134 5.99 -12.16 -10.04
CA SER A 134 6.97 -12.84 -10.90
C SER A 134 6.82 -14.38 -10.93
N TRP A 135 6.16 -14.94 -9.93
CA TRP A 135 5.91 -16.39 -9.81
C TRP A 135 4.48 -16.79 -10.20
N SER A 136 3.62 -15.84 -10.56
CA SER A 136 2.26 -16.14 -10.98
C SER A 136 2.25 -16.89 -12.31
N ASP A 137 1.35 -17.87 -12.43
CA ASP A 137 1.09 -18.53 -13.72
C ASP A 137 0.36 -17.59 -14.66
N LEU A 138 1.06 -17.11 -15.67
CA LEU A 138 0.55 -16.13 -16.63
C LEU A 138 -0.45 -16.75 -17.63
N SER A 139 -0.70 -18.05 -17.64
CA SER A 139 -1.68 -18.67 -18.52
C SER A 139 -3.08 -18.09 -18.31
N MET A 140 -3.43 -17.73 -17.06
CA MET A 140 -4.70 -17.10 -16.72
C MET A 140 -4.96 -15.75 -17.43
N LEU A 141 -3.91 -15.08 -17.88
CA LEU A 141 -4.00 -13.82 -18.64
C LEU A 141 -4.33 -14.07 -20.13
N GLN A 142 -4.05 -15.27 -20.65
CA GLN A 142 -4.17 -15.63 -22.06
C GLN A 142 -5.38 -16.49 -22.37
N ASP A 143 -5.79 -17.40 -21.46
CA ASP A 143 -6.86 -18.38 -21.66
C ASP A 143 -8.27 -17.83 -21.40
N GLY A 144 -8.38 -16.56 -20.97
CA GLY A 144 -9.66 -15.91 -20.68
C GLY A 144 -10.19 -16.14 -19.26
N SER A 145 -9.58 -17.01 -18.47
CA SER A 145 -10.08 -17.37 -17.13
C SER A 145 -10.07 -16.20 -16.13
N LEU A 146 -9.08 -15.29 -16.24
CA LEU A 146 -9.08 -14.05 -15.45
C LEU A 146 -10.24 -13.12 -15.82
N ARG A 147 -10.57 -13.02 -17.11
CA ARG A 147 -11.72 -12.21 -17.55
C ARG A 147 -13.04 -12.77 -17.07
N GLU A 148 -13.21 -14.11 -17.09
CA GLU A 148 -14.37 -14.75 -16.49
C GLU A 148 -14.52 -14.39 -15.00
N LEU A 149 -13.41 -14.37 -14.27
CA LEU A 149 -13.41 -13.95 -12.86
C LEU A 149 -13.81 -12.48 -12.70
N GLN A 150 -13.35 -11.58 -13.57
CA GLN A 150 -13.66 -10.15 -13.52
C GLN A 150 -15.13 -9.81 -13.87
N VAL A 151 -15.78 -10.60 -14.74
CA VAL A 151 -17.19 -10.36 -15.10
C VAL A 151 -18.17 -11.07 -14.18
N ALA A 152 -17.69 -11.85 -13.21
CA ALA A 152 -18.53 -12.46 -12.20
C ALA A 152 -19.29 -11.36 -11.42
N PRO A 153 -20.56 -11.60 -11.05
CA PRO A 153 -21.35 -10.62 -10.31
C PRO A 153 -20.66 -10.21 -9.01
N ALA A 154 -20.35 -8.93 -8.88
CA ALA A 154 -19.72 -8.32 -7.71
C ALA A 154 -20.21 -6.88 -7.55
N ALA A 155 -20.20 -6.36 -6.33
CA ALA A 155 -20.59 -4.98 -6.05
C ALA A 155 -19.63 -3.96 -6.69
N LEU A 156 -18.34 -4.28 -6.70
CA LEU A 156 -17.28 -3.50 -7.35
C LEU A 156 -16.45 -4.43 -8.26
N PRO A 157 -15.96 -3.94 -9.41
CA PRO A 157 -15.07 -4.71 -10.28
C PRO A 157 -13.81 -5.18 -9.55
N LEU A 158 -13.26 -6.34 -9.94
CA LEU A 158 -11.98 -6.81 -9.45
C LEU A 158 -10.85 -5.97 -10.05
N ALA A 159 -10.01 -5.36 -9.21
CA ALA A 159 -8.78 -4.73 -9.64
C ALA A 159 -7.70 -5.78 -9.87
N VAL A 160 -6.90 -5.63 -10.94
CA VAL A 160 -5.78 -6.52 -11.25
C VAL A 160 -4.54 -5.67 -11.52
N SER A 161 -3.53 -5.85 -10.69
CA SER A 161 -2.30 -5.05 -10.73
C SER A 161 -1.08 -5.87 -11.08
N VAL A 162 -0.03 -5.19 -11.51
CA VAL A 162 1.28 -5.75 -11.85
C VAL A 162 2.36 -4.70 -11.63
N ASP A 163 3.64 -5.13 -11.47
CA ASP A 163 4.83 -4.30 -11.65
C ASP A 163 5.40 -4.55 -13.06
N GLU A 164 5.15 -3.64 -13.99
CA GLU A 164 5.68 -3.73 -15.35
C GLU A 164 6.43 -2.44 -15.73
N GLU A 165 7.50 -2.16 -14.97
CA GLU A 165 8.31 -0.93 -15.12
C GLU A 165 9.22 -0.95 -16.38
N GLY A 166 9.65 -2.13 -16.79
CA GLY A 166 10.73 -2.34 -17.73
C GLY A 166 12.03 -2.82 -17.04
N GLY A 167 13.09 -3.02 -17.81
CA GLY A 167 14.38 -3.46 -17.30
C GLY A 167 14.29 -4.76 -16.50
N ARG A 168 14.76 -4.71 -15.26
CA ARG A 168 14.73 -5.85 -14.33
C ARG A 168 13.38 -6.06 -13.63
N VAL A 169 12.47 -5.08 -13.68
CA VAL A 169 11.13 -5.16 -13.08
C VAL A 169 10.09 -5.35 -14.18
N GLN A 170 10.04 -6.57 -14.71
CA GLN A 170 9.11 -7.00 -15.75
C GLN A 170 8.50 -8.36 -15.39
N ARG A 171 7.22 -8.37 -15.04
CA ARG A 171 6.47 -9.61 -14.73
C ARG A 171 5.90 -10.26 -15.98
N LEU A 172 5.67 -9.46 -17.04
CA LEU A 172 5.02 -9.87 -18.28
C LEU A 172 5.99 -10.03 -19.45
N LYS A 173 7.29 -10.14 -19.20
CA LYS A 173 8.33 -10.25 -20.23
C LYS A 173 8.07 -11.38 -21.24
N SER A 174 7.57 -12.54 -20.79
CA SER A 174 7.24 -13.67 -21.66
C SER A 174 6.07 -13.40 -22.60
N LEU A 175 5.17 -12.48 -22.24
CA LEU A 175 3.98 -12.11 -23.01
C LEU A 175 4.18 -10.86 -23.88
N LEU A 176 4.94 -9.90 -23.38
CA LEU A 176 5.09 -8.57 -23.99
C LEU A 176 6.45 -8.36 -24.64
N GLY A 177 7.41 -9.26 -24.43
CA GLY A 177 8.81 -9.04 -24.81
C GLY A 177 9.56 -8.15 -23.81
N ALA A 178 10.88 -8.11 -23.92
CA ALA A 178 11.72 -7.26 -23.09
C ALA A 178 11.50 -5.77 -23.40
N GLN A 179 11.57 -4.94 -22.36
CA GLN A 179 11.60 -3.49 -22.44
C GLN A 179 12.89 -2.98 -21.78
N PRO A 180 13.55 -1.94 -22.29
CA PRO A 180 14.65 -1.28 -21.60
C PRO A 180 14.22 -0.77 -20.23
N SER A 181 15.19 -0.55 -19.33
CA SER A 181 14.97 0.10 -18.05
C SER A 181 14.52 1.56 -18.22
N ALA A 182 13.95 2.15 -17.17
CA ALA A 182 13.58 3.57 -17.21
C ALA A 182 14.76 4.48 -17.54
N ARG A 183 15.93 4.19 -16.95
CA ARG A 183 17.18 4.93 -17.23
C ARG A 183 17.62 4.82 -18.69
N GLU A 184 17.57 3.61 -19.25
CA GLU A 184 17.89 3.38 -20.67
C GLU A 184 16.88 4.08 -21.59
N LEU A 185 15.60 4.04 -21.26
CA LEU A 185 14.56 4.75 -22.02
C LEU A 185 14.80 6.26 -22.02
N ALA A 186 15.15 6.88 -20.89
CA ALA A 186 15.45 8.30 -20.81
C ALA A 186 16.72 8.68 -21.60
N GLN A 187 17.70 7.77 -21.69
CA GLN A 187 18.96 8.01 -22.43
C GLN A 187 18.83 7.79 -23.94
N GLN A 188 17.96 6.89 -24.39
CA GLN A 188 17.93 6.39 -25.77
C GLN A 188 16.69 6.82 -26.55
N SER A 189 15.67 7.37 -25.88
CA SER A 189 14.39 7.70 -26.48
C SER A 189 13.97 9.13 -26.12
N SER A 190 13.13 9.73 -26.96
CA SER A 190 12.42 10.95 -26.58
C SER A 190 11.26 10.64 -25.65
N ALA A 191 10.77 11.61 -24.87
CA ALA A 191 9.60 11.47 -24.02
C ALA A 191 8.35 11.02 -24.81
N GLU A 192 8.19 11.44 -26.06
CA GLU A 192 7.10 10.98 -26.92
C GLU A 192 7.25 9.50 -27.32
N GLN A 193 8.47 9.02 -27.55
CA GLN A 193 8.70 7.59 -27.80
C GLN A 193 8.40 6.77 -26.53
N VAL A 194 8.78 7.26 -25.36
CA VAL A 194 8.44 6.62 -24.07
C VAL A 194 6.92 6.56 -23.86
N TYR A 195 6.21 7.62 -24.20
CA TYR A 195 4.75 7.63 -24.19
C TYR A 195 4.16 6.53 -25.09
N GLN A 196 4.64 6.41 -26.35
CA GLN A 196 4.13 5.39 -27.28
C GLN A 196 4.45 3.96 -26.77
N ILE A 197 5.64 3.72 -26.26
CA ILE A 197 6.04 2.44 -25.68
C ILE A 197 5.07 2.07 -24.52
N ALA A 198 4.84 2.97 -23.58
CA ALA A 198 3.96 2.74 -22.46
C ALA A 198 2.51 2.50 -22.89
N LYS A 199 2.02 3.27 -23.88
CA LYS A 199 0.67 3.11 -24.43
C LYS A 199 0.47 1.77 -25.14
N ASP A 200 1.42 1.35 -25.96
CA ASP A 200 1.33 0.10 -26.70
C ASP A 200 1.39 -1.10 -25.78
N ARG A 201 2.30 -1.08 -24.79
CA ARG A 201 2.38 -2.12 -23.75
C ARG A 201 1.12 -2.12 -22.87
N GLY A 202 0.71 -0.96 -22.39
CA GLY A 202 -0.50 -0.79 -21.61
C GLY A 202 -1.76 -1.30 -22.33
N THR A 203 -1.89 -1.08 -23.63
CA THR A 203 -2.98 -1.61 -24.44
C THR A 203 -3.01 -3.13 -24.44
N LYS A 204 -1.85 -3.79 -24.56
CA LYS A 204 -1.74 -5.24 -24.44
C LYS A 204 -2.05 -5.72 -23.02
N MET A 205 -1.51 -5.06 -21.99
CA MET A 205 -1.81 -5.36 -20.59
C MET A 205 -3.33 -5.25 -20.32
N ARG A 206 -3.96 -4.20 -20.81
CA ARG A 206 -5.40 -4.02 -20.71
C ARG A 206 -6.18 -5.15 -21.42
N SER A 207 -5.67 -5.63 -22.55
CA SER A 207 -6.23 -6.78 -23.27
C SER A 207 -6.14 -8.08 -22.50
N PHE A 208 -5.24 -8.23 -21.56
CA PHE A 208 -5.12 -9.36 -20.63
C PHE A 208 -5.98 -9.22 -19.36
N GLY A 209 -6.68 -8.09 -19.18
CA GLY A 209 -7.50 -7.85 -17.99
C GLY A 209 -6.83 -7.04 -16.89
N LEU A 210 -5.58 -6.61 -17.07
CA LEU A 210 -4.92 -5.75 -16.09
C LEU A 210 -5.61 -4.38 -16.02
N THR A 211 -5.66 -3.80 -14.83
CA THR A 211 -6.32 -2.51 -14.56
C THR A 211 -5.39 -1.48 -13.96
N ILE A 212 -4.30 -1.91 -13.33
CA ILE A 212 -3.34 -1.08 -12.61
C ILE A 212 -1.93 -1.54 -12.99
N ASP A 213 -1.06 -0.59 -13.26
CA ASP A 213 0.38 -0.82 -13.31
C ASP A 213 1.06 -0.03 -12.18
N PHE A 214 1.80 -0.71 -11.30
CA PHE A 214 2.64 -0.06 -10.29
C PHE A 214 3.89 0.50 -10.96
N ALA A 215 3.67 1.40 -11.89
CA ALA A 215 4.62 2.17 -12.68
C ALA A 215 4.00 3.54 -13.05
N PRO A 216 4.83 4.55 -13.29
CA PRO A 216 6.30 4.57 -13.29
C PRO A 216 6.91 4.73 -11.89
N ASP A 217 8.16 4.29 -11.75
CA ASP A 217 9.05 4.74 -10.69
C ASP A 217 9.38 6.23 -10.94
N VAL A 218 9.18 7.09 -9.92
CA VAL A 218 9.46 8.53 -9.97
C VAL A 218 10.54 8.94 -8.98
N ASP A 219 11.25 7.97 -8.41
CA ASP A 219 12.38 8.21 -7.53
C ASP A 219 13.54 8.84 -8.31
N ILE A 220 14.21 9.81 -7.69
CA ILE A 220 15.36 10.52 -8.27
C ILE A 220 16.64 9.91 -7.71
N THR A 221 17.54 9.40 -8.57
CA THR A 221 18.81 8.83 -8.11
C THR A 221 19.90 8.85 -9.16
N ASP A 222 21.14 9.07 -8.70
CA ASP A 222 22.38 8.87 -9.45
C ASP A 222 23.09 7.56 -9.07
N ALA A 223 22.49 6.77 -8.19
CA ALA A 223 23.05 5.51 -7.73
C ALA A 223 23.27 4.52 -8.90
N PRO A 224 24.25 3.60 -8.78
CA PRO A 224 24.52 2.58 -9.78
C PRO A 224 23.29 1.76 -10.15
N ASP A 225 23.22 1.26 -11.39
CA ASP A 225 22.08 0.57 -11.96
C ASP A 225 21.60 -0.64 -11.15
N ASN A 226 22.49 -1.31 -10.44
CA ASN A 226 22.22 -2.51 -9.65
C ASN A 226 21.78 -2.23 -8.20
N THR A 227 21.59 -0.95 -7.82
CA THR A 227 21.03 -0.61 -6.50
C THR A 227 19.50 -0.80 -6.49
N VAL A 228 18.85 -0.67 -5.32
CA VAL A 228 17.41 -0.94 -5.17
C VAL A 228 16.54 -0.14 -6.14
N ILE A 229 16.82 1.14 -6.34
CA ILE A 229 16.20 1.98 -7.36
C ILE A 229 17.04 1.96 -8.64
N GLY A 230 18.26 2.44 -8.61
CA GLY A 230 19.21 2.32 -9.72
C GLY A 230 18.62 2.68 -11.09
N ASP A 231 18.65 1.70 -12.01
CA ASP A 231 18.13 1.82 -13.38
C ASP A 231 16.59 1.88 -13.51
N ARG A 232 15.86 1.69 -12.40
CA ARG A 232 14.39 1.89 -12.36
C ARG A 232 14.02 3.38 -12.41
N SER A 233 14.93 4.28 -12.01
CA SER A 233 14.76 5.73 -12.11
C SER A 233 15.04 6.22 -13.54
N PHE A 234 14.25 7.17 -14.03
CA PHE A 234 14.48 7.86 -15.29
C PHE A 234 15.69 8.80 -15.26
N GLY A 235 16.15 9.24 -14.07
CA GLY A 235 17.29 10.15 -13.98
C GLY A 235 17.61 10.62 -12.56
N ASN A 236 18.61 11.49 -12.50
CA ASN A 236 19.15 12.03 -11.26
C ASN A 236 18.68 13.47 -10.96
N ASP A 237 17.75 13.98 -11.75
CA ASP A 237 17.16 15.30 -11.56
C ASP A 237 15.63 15.27 -11.76
N ALA A 238 14.94 16.18 -11.08
CA ALA A 238 13.48 16.21 -11.07
C ALA A 238 12.89 16.53 -12.46
N THR A 239 13.55 17.31 -13.28
CA THR A 239 13.05 17.72 -14.61
C THR A 239 12.98 16.52 -15.54
N THR A 240 14.07 15.77 -15.61
CA THR A 240 14.15 14.53 -16.40
C THR A 240 13.11 13.50 -15.91
N VAL A 241 13.01 13.27 -14.59
CA VAL A 241 12.04 12.32 -14.06
C VAL A 241 10.59 12.76 -14.35
N VAL A 242 10.26 14.04 -14.17
CA VAL A 242 8.92 14.56 -14.50
C VAL A 242 8.59 14.38 -15.98
N GLU A 243 9.52 14.68 -16.86
CA GLU A 243 9.34 14.58 -18.32
C GLU A 243 9.05 13.13 -18.74
N TYR A 244 9.93 12.21 -18.38
CA TYR A 244 9.89 10.83 -18.87
C TYR A 244 8.87 9.97 -18.11
N ALA A 245 8.83 10.05 -16.78
CA ALA A 245 7.80 9.35 -15.99
C ALA A 245 6.40 9.91 -16.30
N GLY A 246 6.28 11.21 -16.53
CA GLY A 246 5.03 11.83 -16.97
C GLY A 246 4.54 11.32 -18.32
N ALA A 247 5.46 11.13 -19.27
CA ALA A 247 5.16 10.52 -20.57
C ALA A 247 4.73 9.06 -20.41
N TYR A 248 5.43 8.27 -19.59
CA TYR A 248 5.10 6.88 -19.30
C TYR A 248 3.70 6.75 -18.65
N ALA A 249 3.45 7.52 -17.59
CA ALA A 249 2.14 7.54 -16.91
C ALA A 249 0.99 7.97 -17.85
N ARG A 250 1.23 8.93 -18.74
CA ARG A 250 0.25 9.34 -19.76
C ARG A 250 -0.05 8.18 -20.71
N GLY A 251 0.97 7.44 -21.19
CA GLY A 251 0.80 6.28 -22.05
C GLY A 251 -0.04 5.20 -21.42
N LEU A 252 0.22 4.85 -20.15
CA LEU A 252 -0.58 3.88 -19.39
C LEU A 252 -2.04 4.33 -19.24
N ARG A 253 -2.28 5.62 -18.91
CA ARG A 253 -3.66 6.17 -18.83
C ARG A 253 -4.41 6.06 -20.13
N ASP A 254 -3.78 6.45 -21.23
CA ASP A 254 -4.40 6.44 -22.55
C ASP A 254 -4.66 5.01 -23.05
N ALA A 255 -3.96 4.01 -22.48
CA ALA A 255 -4.25 2.59 -22.66
C ALA A 255 -5.37 2.06 -21.75
N GLY A 256 -5.90 2.88 -20.82
CA GLY A 256 -6.95 2.50 -19.88
C GLY A 256 -6.46 1.78 -18.62
N LEU A 257 -5.19 1.95 -18.25
CA LEU A 257 -4.62 1.51 -16.98
C LEU A 257 -4.53 2.68 -15.99
N LEU A 258 -4.58 2.37 -14.70
CA LEU A 258 -4.21 3.29 -13.64
C LEU A 258 -2.69 3.23 -13.45
N PRO A 259 -1.91 4.28 -13.80
CA PRO A 259 -0.52 4.38 -13.40
C PRO A 259 -0.42 4.71 -11.91
N VAL A 260 0.60 4.17 -11.24
CA VAL A 260 0.86 4.42 -9.81
C VAL A 260 2.29 4.93 -9.63
N LEU A 261 2.40 6.17 -9.18
CA LEU A 261 3.70 6.83 -8.92
C LEU A 261 4.30 6.25 -7.64
N LYS A 262 5.57 5.86 -7.67
CA LYS A 262 6.26 5.22 -6.55
C LYS A 262 7.73 5.64 -6.44
N HIS A 263 8.29 5.62 -5.25
CA HIS A 263 7.78 5.25 -3.93
C HIS A 263 7.70 6.49 -3.02
N PHE A 264 6.52 7.02 -2.78
CA PHE A 264 6.33 8.23 -1.97
C PHE A 264 6.86 8.02 -0.55
N PRO A 265 7.55 8.99 0.06
CA PRO A 265 7.89 10.34 -0.42
C PRO A 265 9.24 10.46 -1.17
N GLY A 266 9.83 9.37 -1.64
CA GLY A 266 11.07 9.33 -2.42
C GLY A 266 12.06 8.31 -1.84
N HIS A 267 12.36 7.25 -2.59
CA HIS A 267 13.29 6.17 -2.19
C HIS A 267 14.68 6.33 -2.82
N GLY A 268 14.79 7.12 -3.89
CA GLY A 268 15.99 7.14 -4.75
C GLY A 268 17.28 7.55 -4.04
N ARG A 269 17.19 8.33 -2.96
CA ARG A 269 18.32 8.78 -2.14
C ARG A 269 18.36 8.14 -0.74
N ALA A 270 17.61 7.05 -0.52
CA ALA A 270 17.61 6.34 0.76
C ALA A 270 18.91 5.57 1.00
N THR A 271 19.27 5.37 2.26
CA THR A 271 20.56 4.80 2.71
C THR A 271 20.65 3.28 2.60
N GLY A 272 19.85 2.61 1.77
CA GLY A 272 19.91 1.16 1.65
C GLY A 272 18.76 0.57 0.87
N ASP A 273 18.53 -0.73 1.10
CA ASP A 273 17.50 -1.51 0.45
C ASP A 273 16.40 -1.90 1.44
N SER A 274 15.20 -1.37 1.25
CA SER A 274 14.02 -1.65 2.09
C SER A 274 13.55 -3.12 2.04
N HIS A 275 13.97 -3.90 1.03
CA HIS A 275 13.74 -5.34 1.02
C HIS A 275 14.56 -6.08 2.09
N VAL A 276 15.70 -5.51 2.51
CA VAL A 276 16.61 -6.12 3.50
C VAL A 276 16.32 -5.62 4.91
N GLY A 277 15.98 -4.35 5.08
CA GLY A 277 15.77 -3.76 6.39
C GLY A 277 15.34 -2.30 6.36
N SER A 278 15.37 -1.65 7.52
CA SER A 278 15.04 -0.23 7.63
C SER A 278 16.02 0.64 6.85
N VAL A 279 15.50 1.60 6.10
CA VAL A 279 16.27 2.57 5.32
C VAL A 279 15.81 3.98 5.65
N THR A 280 16.71 4.95 5.55
CA THR A 280 16.45 6.35 5.89
C THR A 280 16.72 7.24 4.69
N THR A 281 15.79 8.13 4.38
CA THR A 281 15.93 9.16 3.34
C THR A 281 16.67 10.38 3.88
N PRO A 282 17.04 11.35 3.03
CA PRO A 282 17.29 12.71 3.48
C PRO A 282 16.09 13.29 4.26
N PRO A 283 16.30 14.35 5.09
CA PRO A 283 15.22 14.96 5.86
C PRO A 283 14.14 15.57 4.95
N LEU A 284 12.91 15.71 5.48
CA LEU A 284 11.75 16.21 4.72
C LEU A 284 12.03 17.53 3.98
N SER A 285 12.80 18.44 4.58
CA SER A 285 13.16 19.73 3.98
C SER A 285 13.91 19.56 2.65
N GLU A 286 14.77 18.56 2.54
CA GLU A 286 15.49 18.24 1.32
C GLU A 286 14.61 17.51 0.31
N LEU A 287 13.76 16.54 0.76
CA LEU A 287 12.81 15.87 -0.12
C LEU A 287 11.87 16.88 -0.82
N LYS A 288 11.46 17.93 -0.13
CA LYS A 288 10.59 18.98 -0.70
C LYS A 288 11.24 19.74 -1.85
N THR A 289 12.54 19.82 -1.91
CA THR A 289 13.29 20.53 -2.95
C THR A 289 13.78 19.63 -4.09
N SER A 290 13.55 18.33 -3.99
CA SER A 290 14.00 17.31 -4.95
C SER A 290 12.93 16.24 -5.16
N ASP A 291 12.92 15.22 -4.31
CA ASP A 291 12.18 13.95 -4.50
C ASP A 291 10.65 14.11 -4.54
N LEU A 292 10.12 15.16 -3.92
CA LEU A 292 8.69 15.47 -3.95
C LEU A 292 8.25 16.29 -5.17
N ILE A 293 9.20 16.80 -5.99
CA ILE A 293 8.87 17.55 -7.20
C ILE A 293 8.10 16.68 -8.21
N PRO A 294 8.52 15.43 -8.53
CA PRO A 294 7.74 14.59 -9.44
C PRO A 294 6.30 14.36 -8.99
N TYR A 295 6.06 14.18 -7.70
CA TYR A 295 4.70 14.04 -7.18
C TYR A 295 3.89 15.32 -7.32
N ARG A 296 4.50 16.50 -7.07
CA ARG A 296 3.85 17.80 -7.23
C ARG A 296 3.35 18.02 -8.66
N GLU A 297 4.16 17.65 -9.63
CA GLU A 297 3.85 17.87 -11.04
C GLU A 297 2.90 16.79 -11.60
N LEU A 298 3.11 15.52 -11.25
CA LEU A 298 2.45 14.40 -11.91
C LEU A 298 1.15 13.95 -11.24
N SER A 299 0.93 14.25 -9.95
CA SER A 299 -0.27 13.86 -9.22
C SER A 299 -1.55 14.57 -9.68
N THR A 300 -1.41 15.66 -10.44
CA THR A 300 -2.53 16.42 -11.01
C THR A 300 -3.17 15.77 -12.23
N ALA A 301 -2.40 14.94 -12.95
CA ALA A 301 -2.83 14.29 -14.20
C ALA A 301 -3.61 13.00 -13.89
N LYS A 302 -4.89 13.13 -13.61
CA LYS A 302 -5.80 12.02 -13.25
C LYS A 302 -6.29 11.22 -14.46
N PRO A 303 -6.63 9.92 -14.30
CA PRO A 303 -6.46 9.13 -13.08
C PRO A 303 -4.99 8.77 -12.81
N VAL A 304 -4.60 8.81 -11.54
CA VAL A 304 -3.27 8.41 -11.08
C VAL A 304 -3.36 7.95 -9.62
N GLY A 305 -2.62 6.89 -9.27
CA GLY A 305 -2.42 6.42 -7.90
C GLY A 305 -1.03 6.83 -7.36
N VAL A 306 -0.84 6.68 -6.06
CA VAL A 306 0.46 6.84 -5.39
C VAL A 306 0.71 5.62 -4.51
N MET A 307 1.91 5.06 -4.57
CA MET A 307 2.37 4.00 -3.67
C MET A 307 3.32 4.60 -2.64
N VAL A 308 3.04 4.35 -1.35
CA VAL A 308 3.87 4.79 -0.23
C VAL A 308 4.85 3.67 0.12
N GLY A 309 6.14 3.96 0.03
CA GLY A 309 7.19 3.00 0.36
C GLY A 309 7.46 2.85 1.86
N HIS A 310 8.52 2.11 2.22
CA HIS A 310 8.82 1.74 3.61
C HIS A 310 10.03 2.46 4.22
N MET A 311 10.47 3.56 3.61
CA MET A 311 11.60 4.34 4.14
C MET A 311 11.18 5.16 5.37
N GLN A 312 12.14 5.38 6.27
CA GLN A 312 12.03 6.34 7.36
C GLN A 312 12.45 7.74 6.85
N VAL A 313 11.70 8.77 7.21
CA VAL A 313 11.97 10.15 6.81
C VAL A 313 12.23 10.99 8.07
N PRO A 314 13.46 11.50 8.28
CA PRO A 314 13.74 12.42 9.36
C PRO A 314 12.81 13.63 9.34
N ASP A 315 12.40 14.08 10.51
CA ASP A 315 11.45 15.19 10.73
C ASP A 315 10.02 14.94 10.26
N LEU A 316 9.66 13.67 9.93
CA LEU A 316 8.30 13.33 9.46
C LEU A 316 7.75 12.05 10.08
N THR A 317 8.54 10.96 10.13
CA THR A 317 8.00 9.62 10.42
C THR A 317 8.24 9.13 11.84
N ASP A 318 9.02 9.85 12.65
CA ASP A 318 9.38 9.48 14.03
C ASP A 318 9.93 8.04 14.14
N GLY A 319 10.72 7.62 13.11
CA GLY A 319 11.31 6.29 13.04
C GLY A 319 10.37 5.19 12.51
N LEU A 320 9.14 5.49 12.16
CA LEU A 320 8.23 4.54 11.50
C LEU A 320 8.55 4.44 10.01
N PRO A 321 8.27 3.29 9.37
CA PRO A 321 8.18 3.22 7.92
C PRO A 321 7.12 4.20 7.39
N ALA A 322 7.40 4.85 6.27
CA ALA A 322 6.50 5.86 5.67
C ALA A 322 5.09 5.31 5.44
N SER A 323 4.96 4.06 4.97
CA SER A 323 3.67 3.38 4.78
C SER A 323 2.85 3.16 6.07
N MET A 324 3.47 3.33 7.23
CA MET A 324 2.84 3.19 8.56
C MET A 324 2.70 4.51 9.31
N SER A 325 3.13 5.63 8.69
CA SER A 325 3.12 6.95 9.31
C SER A 325 1.96 7.80 8.84
N ALA A 326 1.01 8.11 9.72
CA ALA A 326 -0.11 9.02 9.41
C ALA A 326 0.38 10.41 8.94
N ALA A 327 1.55 10.85 9.36
CA ALA A 327 2.11 12.13 8.93
C ALA A 327 2.46 12.12 7.42
N VAL A 328 2.89 10.96 6.88
CA VAL A 328 3.18 10.81 5.44
C VAL A 328 1.90 10.89 4.61
N TYR A 329 0.84 10.22 5.04
CA TYR A 329 -0.44 10.29 4.32
C TYR A 329 -1.04 11.71 4.39
N ARG A 330 -0.96 12.39 5.55
CA ARG A 330 -1.36 13.81 5.64
C ARG A 330 -0.51 14.70 4.74
N LEU A 331 0.82 14.50 4.70
CA LEU A 331 1.71 15.24 3.79
C LEU A 331 1.19 15.17 2.34
N LEU A 332 0.75 14.00 1.90
CA LEU A 332 0.20 13.78 0.56
C LEU A 332 -1.23 14.35 0.43
N ARG A 333 -2.14 14.01 1.34
CA ARG A 333 -3.56 14.37 1.29
C ARG A 333 -3.81 15.86 1.42
N ASP A 334 -3.02 16.54 2.26
CA ASP A 334 -3.20 17.98 2.55
C ASP A 334 -2.37 18.89 1.61
N GLY A 335 -1.59 18.31 0.68
CA GLY A 335 -0.74 19.09 -0.23
C GLY A 335 0.56 19.59 0.40
N GLY A 336 0.91 19.12 1.60
CA GLY A 336 2.12 19.52 2.32
C GLY A 336 3.44 19.17 1.61
N TYR A 337 3.39 18.33 0.57
CA TYR A 337 4.49 18.00 -0.33
C TYR A 337 4.78 19.11 -1.37
N GLY A 338 4.01 20.20 -1.36
CA GLY A 338 4.14 21.35 -2.26
C GLY A 338 3.26 21.27 -3.50
N GLY A 339 2.41 20.24 -3.62
CA GLY A 339 1.39 20.07 -4.65
C GLY A 339 -0.02 20.31 -4.11
N PRO A 340 -1.06 20.15 -4.92
CA PRO A 340 -2.45 20.21 -4.46
C PRO A 340 -2.79 19.00 -3.57
N PRO A 341 -3.85 19.08 -2.74
CA PRO A 341 -4.38 17.93 -2.01
C PRO A 341 -4.61 16.74 -2.93
N PHE A 342 -3.99 15.59 -2.60
CA PHE A 342 -4.10 14.39 -3.42
C PHE A 342 -5.38 13.63 -3.09
N THR A 343 -6.21 13.38 -4.10
CA THR A 343 -7.51 12.72 -3.96
C THR A 343 -7.60 11.36 -4.66
N GLY A 344 -6.50 10.91 -5.30
CA GLY A 344 -6.43 9.59 -5.93
C GLY A 344 -6.22 8.46 -4.92
N PRO A 345 -6.27 7.18 -5.38
CA PRO A 345 -6.01 6.04 -4.51
C PRO A 345 -4.57 6.00 -4.04
N VAL A 346 -4.39 5.63 -2.76
CA VAL A 346 -3.06 5.49 -2.14
C VAL A 346 -2.87 4.03 -1.72
N PHE A 347 -1.81 3.42 -2.25
CA PHE A 347 -1.41 2.05 -2.00
C PHE A 347 -0.24 2.01 -1.01
N THR A 348 -0.12 0.93 -0.25
CA THR A 348 1.15 0.59 0.39
C THR A 348 2.05 -0.12 -0.62
N ASP A 349 3.35 -0.09 -0.41
CA ASP A 349 4.27 -1.08 -0.93
C ASP A 349 4.04 -2.43 -0.23
N ASP A 350 4.73 -3.50 -0.65
CA ASP A 350 4.50 -4.86 -0.15
C ASP A 350 4.75 -4.99 1.36
N LEU A 351 3.70 -5.37 2.08
CA LEU A 351 3.70 -5.51 3.54
C LEU A 351 4.18 -6.89 4.03
N SER A 352 4.49 -7.84 3.14
CA SER A 352 4.76 -9.23 3.51
C SER A 352 6.15 -9.75 3.23
N SER A 353 6.91 -9.15 2.31
CA SER A 353 8.24 -9.65 1.92
C SER A 353 9.38 -8.66 2.14
N MET A 354 9.09 -7.41 2.52
CA MET A 354 10.10 -6.39 2.71
C MET A 354 10.58 -6.31 4.15
N GLY A 355 11.91 -6.44 4.37
CA GLY A 355 12.54 -6.47 5.69
C GLY A 355 12.28 -5.21 6.53
N ALA A 356 12.05 -4.07 5.89
CA ALA A 356 11.65 -2.83 6.57
C ALA A 356 10.33 -2.98 7.38
N ILE A 357 9.49 -3.93 7.03
CA ILE A 357 8.21 -4.23 7.69
C ILE A 357 8.27 -5.54 8.47
N THR A 358 8.68 -6.63 7.82
CA THR A 358 8.54 -8.01 8.34
C THR A 358 9.39 -8.28 9.59
N GLN A 359 10.41 -7.46 9.84
CA GLN A 359 11.19 -7.53 11.08
C GLN A 359 10.41 -7.06 12.32
N TYR A 360 9.33 -6.30 12.15
CA TYR A 360 8.60 -5.65 13.24
C TYR A 360 7.12 -6.02 13.31
N TYR A 361 6.52 -6.40 12.18
CA TYR A 361 5.07 -6.61 12.07
C TYR A 361 4.74 -7.93 11.37
N SER A 362 3.71 -8.62 11.87
CA SER A 362 3.00 -9.62 11.08
C SER A 362 2.14 -8.96 10.00
N VAL A 363 1.76 -9.69 8.95
CA VAL A 363 0.93 -9.14 7.86
C VAL A 363 -0.39 -8.54 8.38
N PRO A 364 -1.17 -9.19 9.28
CA PRO A 364 -2.39 -8.61 9.82
C PRO A 364 -2.16 -7.27 10.54
N GLU A 365 -1.08 -7.14 11.32
CA GLU A 365 -0.76 -5.90 12.02
C GLU A 365 -0.24 -4.83 11.05
N ALA A 366 0.60 -5.20 10.08
CA ALA A 366 1.10 -4.27 9.06
C ALA A 366 -0.05 -3.65 8.25
N VAL A 367 -1.00 -4.48 7.81
CA VAL A 367 -2.21 -4.03 7.09
C VAL A 367 -3.04 -3.09 7.95
N LEU A 368 -3.32 -3.46 9.21
CA LEU A 368 -4.10 -2.61 10.10
C LEU A 368 -3.43 -1.24 10.33
N VAL A 369 -2.14 -1.23 10.65
CA VAL A 369 -1.41 0.01 10.94
C VAL A 369 -1.38 0.91 9.70
N SER A 370 -1.16 0.36 8.50
CA SER A 370 -1.14 1.12 7.25
C SER A 370 -2.51 1.70 6.89
N LEU A 371 -3.61 0.95 7.03
CA LEU A 371 -4.96 1.45 6.80
C LEU A 371 -5.35 2.54 7.80
N LYS A 372 -4.98 2.39 9.08
CA LYS A 372 -5.15 3.44 10.11
C LYS A 372 -4.36 4.70 9.78
N ALA A 373 -3.16 4.53 9.26
CA ALA A 373 -2.29 5.64 8.89
C ALA A 373 -2.84 6.47 7.71
N GLY A 374 -3.62 5.86 6.80
CA GLY A 374 -4.26 6.57 5.69
C GLY A 374 -4.16 5.89 4.32
N ALA A 375 -3.65 4.65 4.24
CA ALA A 375 -3.69 3.88 3.00
C ALA A 375 -5.13 3.54 2.59
N ASP A 376 -5.43 3.56 1.30
CA ASP A 376 -6.71 3.11 0.77
C ASP A 376 -6.67 1.63 0.40
N VAL A 377 -5.50 1.15 -0.06
CA VAL A 377 -5.28 -0.24 -0.46
C VAL A 377 -4.00 -0.75 0.20
N ALA A 378 -4.13 -1.83 0.96
CA ALA A 378 -3.01 -2.56 1.52
C ALA A 378 -2.59 -3.68 0.55
N LEU A 379 -1.32 -3.68 0.14
CA LEU A 379 -0.72 -4.65 -0.77
C LEU A 379 0.17 -5.65 -0.01
N TRP A 380 0.01 -6.93 -0.30
CA TRP A 380 1.00 -7.96 0.03
C TRP A 380 0.95 -9.12 -0.97
N VAL A 381 1.95 -10.00 -0.95
CA VAL A 381 2.22 -10.91 -2.09
C VAL A 381 1.80 -12.37 -1.86
N SER A 382 0.81 -12.63 -1.00
CA SER A 382 0.28 -13.96 -0.71
C SER A 382 -1.22 -13.92 -0.41
N THR A 383 -1.94 -15.01 -0.62
CA THR A 383 -3.35 -15.14 -0.25
C THR A 383 -3.56 -15.79 1.12
N ALA A 384 -2.53 -16.43 1.66
CA ALA A 384 -2.62 -17.26 2.87
C ALA A 384 -3.08 -16.47 4.12
N GLU A 385 -2.69 -15.20 4.24
CA GLU A 385 -2.98 -14.36 5.40
C GLU A 385 -4.35 -13.66 5.32
N VAL A 386 -5.07 -13.73 4.18
CA VAL A 386 -6.35 -13.00 3.99
C VAL A 386 -7.36 -13.27 5.10
N PRO A 387 -7.62 -14.52 5.53
CA PRO A 387 -8.55 -14.76 6.64
C PRO A 387 -8.12 -14.05 7.94
N ALA A 388 -6.85 -14.19 8.32
CA ALA A 388 -6.31 -13.61 9.55
C ALA A 388 -6.30 -12.07 9.51
N VAL A 389 -6.00 -11.49 8.33
CA VAL A 389 -6.08 -10.04 8.10
C VAL A 389 -7.51 -9.54 8.31
N LEU A 390 -8.49 -10.18 7.68
CA LEU A 390 -9.90 -9.79 7.80
C LEU A 390 -10.40 -9.93 9.24
N ASP A 391 -10.06 -11.01 9.95
CA ASP A 391 -10.43 -11.21 11.35
C ASP A 391 -9.83 -10.11 12.24
N ARG A 392 -8.56 -9.75 12.01
CA ARG A 392 -7.89 -8.67 12.75
C ARG A 392 -8.52 -7.30 12.49
N LEU A 393 -8.89 -7.02 11.25
CA LEU A 393 -9.53 -5.76 10.86
C LEU A 393 -10.95 -5.64 11.43
N GLU A 394 -11.76 -6.71 11.40
CA GLU A 394 -13.09 -6.73 12.01
C GLU A 394 -12.99 -6.48 13.53
N LEU A 395 -12.03 -7.10 14.19
CA LEU A 395 -11.77 -6.86 15.62
C LEU A 395 -11.36 -5.40 15.87
N ALA A 396 -10.52 -4.82 15.01
CA ALA A 396 -10.11 -3.43 15.12
C ALA A 396 -11.28 -2.45 14.93
N VAL A 397 -12.20 -2.72 14.02
CA VAL A 397 -13.42 -1.92 13.85
C VAL A 397 -14.33 -2.06 15.06
N ALA A 398 -14.54 -3.28 15.56
CA ALA A 398 -15.37 -3.52 16.73
C ALA A 398 -14.85 -2.83 18.02
N SER A 399 -13.53 -2.74 18.17
CA SER A 399 -12.86 -2.05 19.28
C SER A 399 -12.63 -0.55 19.05
N GLN A 400 -13.05 0.00 17.91
CA GLN A 400 -12.79 1.37 17.50
C GLN A 400 -11.29 1.71 17.29
N GLU A 401 -10.44 0.72 17.16
CA GLU A 401 -9.04 0.88 16.80
C GLU A 401 -8.89 1.34 15.35
N LEU A 402 -9.73 0.83 14.43
CA LEU A 402 -9.93 1.31 13.08
C LEU A 402 -11.35 1.90 12.98
N THR A 403 -11.46 3.19 12.69
CA THR A 403 -12.77 3.86 12.64
C THR A 403 -13.54 3.50 11.37
N ILE A 404 -14.87 3.44 11.48
CA ILE A 404 -15.76 3.21 10.32
C ILE A 404 -15.57 4.31 9.28
N ASP A 405 -15.40 5.57 9.70
CA ASP A 405 -15.16 6.71 8.80
C ASP A 405 -13.90 6.49 7.95
N ARG A 406 -12.81 5.95 8.56
CA ARG A 406 -11.58 5.65 7.80
C ARG A 406 -11.80 4.53 6.78
N VAL A 407 -12.57 3.49 7.15
CA VAL A 407 -12.94 2.41 6.22
C VAL A 407 -13.77 2.95 5.07
N ASP A 408 -14.79 3.77 5.34
CA ASP A 408 -15.67 4.33 4.33
C ASP A 408 -14.94 5.34 3.42
N GLU A 409 -13.98 6.10 3.95
CA GLU A 409 -13.12 6.98 3.16
C GLU A 409 -12.24 6.19 2.18
N ALA A 410 -11.57 5.13 2.65
CA ALA A 410 -10.77 4.26 1.80
C ALA A 410 -11.64 3.55 0.75
N LEU A 411 -12.79 3.03 1.16
CA LEU A 411 -13.71 2.33 0.27
C LEU A 411 -14.24 3.24 -0.84
N LYS A 412 -14.52 4.51 -0.52
CA LYS A 412 -14.90 5.52 -1.53
C LYS A 412 -13.79 5.72 -2.55
N SER A 413 -12.55 5.85 -2.12
CA SER A 413 -11.37 6.00 -2.98
C SER A 413 -11.21 4.78 -3.90
N VAL A 414 -11.32 3.56 -3.32
CA VAL A 414 -11.27 2.29 -4.06
C VAL A 414 -12.43 2.14 -5.04
N ALA A 415 -13.64 2.50 -4.67
CA ALA A 415 -14.81 2.41 -5.55
C ALA A 415 -14.68 3.31 -6.78
N VAL A 416 -14.25 4.57 -6.57
CA VAL A 416 -14.02 5.54 -7.65
C VAL A 416 -12.85 5.10 -8.54
N MET A 417 -11.77 4.56 -7.96
CA MET A 417 -10.66 3.99 -8.72
C MET A 417 -11.12 2.88 -9.67
N LYS A 418 -11.98 1.98 -9.20
CA LYS A 418 -12.48 0.84 -9.96
C LYS A 418 -13.55 1.23 -10.98
N ASN A 419 -14.34 2.24 -10.67
CA ASN A 419 -15.40 2.76 -11.54
C ASN A 419 -15.51 4.29 -11.38
N PRO A 420 -14.88 5.07 -12.26
CA PRO A 420 -14.91 6.54 -12.18
C PRO A 420 -16.30 7.17 -12.23
N GLN A 421 -17.31 6.44 -12.73
CA GLN A 421 -18.72 6.91 -12.75
C GLN A 421 -19.33 6.98 -11.34
N LEU A 422 -18.67 6.38 -10.33
CA LEU A 422 -19.07 6.48 -8.93
C LEU A 422 -18.55 7.75 -8.24
N ALA A 423 -17.75 8.57 -8.93
CA ALA A 423 -17.33 9.87 -8.39
C ALA A 423 -18.54 10.78 -8.13
N CYS A 424 -18.54 11.41 -6.99
CA CYS A 424 -19.61 12.34 -6.60
C CYS A 424 -19.29 13.77 -7.00
#